data_af0b1bfa16954eee9d027f3e19896377
#
_entry.id   af0b1bfa16954eee9d027f3e19896377
#
_cell.length_a   1.000
_cell.length_b   1.000
_cell.length_c   1.000
_cell.angle_alpha   90.00
_cell.angle_beta   90.00
_cell.angle_gamma   90.00
#
_symmetry.space_group_name_H-M   'P 1'
#
loop_
_entity.id
_entity.type
_entity.pdbx_description
1 polymer ?
#
loop_
_entity_poly.entity_id
_entity_poly.type
_entity_poly.pdbx_seq_one_letter_code
_entity_poly.pdbx_strand_id
1 'polypeptide(L)'
;MTESHWDAIVIGAGVAGLSAAQMIGRARRRTLVIDSGSPRNRFAAHMHGVLGQDGAAPLDLLARGREEAEAYGVEIRPGSVDRVDAHGNHAVVKLADGRIETARAVVVATGLVDELPAIQGLADRWGAGVLHCPYCHGWEVRDRTLGVLLSSPLGLHQAQLVRQWSDSVVVFTAAMGALDPAMVRRLIARNVEIITEPVVEVLGEGAEVTGVRLSEGRVVELGGIFTAPTTRPLDAFLTHLELERVDTPAGSFLAVDQTGRTSSARIWAVGNVVNPGANVPISMGAGAMAGAALNAALVEEDFDAAVHESGHGRPEVAPAAYWEQRYADAHRIWSGRPNATLVHVASGLPPGRALDLGCGEGADTMWLAAQGWDAVGIDISPTAVTRAEAAARAAGVRARFLAADVATWADEGEFDLVTASFLHSPVALDRTQALRRAAARVAPGGRLLIVSHAAPPPWASPEHVRHHVFVSPADQLLELALDPTVWTTELAELYTRDATARNGKPAHLEDGVVLLRRAA
;
A
#
# COMPACT_ATOMS: atom_id res chain seq x y z
N MET A 1 -17.75 -15.37 -14.92
CA MET A 1 -16.72 -15.98 -14.06
C MET A 1 -16.82 -15.23 -12.73
N THR A 2 -17.19 -15.90 -11.66
CA THR A 2 -17.30 -15.29 -10.32
C THR A 2 -15.91 -14.87 -9.88
N GLU A 3 -15.69 -13.57 -9.75
CA GLU A 3 -14.46 -13.02 -9.15
C GLU A 3 -14.31 -13.63 -7.75
N SER A 4 -13.25 -14.42 -7.55
CA SER A 4 -12.95 -14.99 -6.25
C SER A 4 -12.33 -13.89 -5.38
N HIS A 5 -13.14 -13.31 -4.51
CA HIS A 5 -12.66 -12.28 -3.57
C HIS A 5 -12.00 -12.93 -2.35
N TRP A 6 -10.70 -12.69 -2.13
CA TRP A 6 -9.92 -13.17 -0.99
C TRP A 6 -9.93 -12.16 0.15
N ASP A 7 -9.84 -12.63 1.39
CA ASP A 7 -9.55 -11.73 2.52
C ASP A 7 -8.09 -11.27 2.45
N ALA A 8 -7.17 -12.19 2.13
CA ALA A 8 -5.76 -11.88 1.97
C ALA A 8 -5.11 -12.66 0.83
N ILE A 9 -4.18 -12.01 0.13
CA ILE A 9 -3.24 -12.67 -0.79
C ILE A 9 -1.83 -12.50 -0.23
N VAL A 10 -1.09 -13.62 -0.10
CA VAL A 10 0.32 -13.64 0.28
C VAL A 10 1.16 -13.92 -0.97
N ILE A 11 2.13 -13.07 -1.26
CA ILE A 11 3.00 -13.21 -2.42
C ILE A 11 4.37 -13.75 -1.96
N GLY A 12 4.64 -15.03 -2.26
CA GLY A 12 5.82 -15.77 -1.84
C GLY A 12 5.54 -16.73 -0.69
N ALA A 13 5.88 -18.02 -0.87
CA ALA A 13 5.78 -19.08 0.13
C ALA A 13 7.14 -19.46 0.74
N GLY A 14 8.01 -18.47 0.97
CA GLY A 14 9.12 -18.61 1.89
C GLY A 14 8.64 -18.64 3.34
N VAL A 15 9.54 -18.84 4.32
CA VAL A 15 9.16 -18.95 5.75
C VAL A 15 8.37 -17.76 6.27
N ALA A 16 8.63 -16.55 5.79
CA ALA A 16 7.88 -15.36 6.17
C ALA A 16 6.44 -15.41 5.66
N GLY A 17 6.25 -15.72 4.37
CA GLY A 17 4.93 -15.79 3.75
C GLY A 17 4.09 -16.94 4.30
N LEU A 18 4.67 -18.13 4.49
CA LEU A 18 3.97 -19.26 5.09
C LEU A 18 3.55 -18.97 6.54
N SER A 19 4.42 -18.32 7.34
CA SER A 19 4.05 -17.94 8.71
C SER A 19 2.91 -16.91 8.74
N ALA A 20 2.90 -15.95 7.82
CA ALA A 20 1.79 -15.01 7.67
C ALA A 20 0.50 -15.74 7.24
N ALA A 21 0.58 -16.57 6.21
CA ALA A 21 -0.55 -17.33 5.68
C ALA A 21 -1.15 -18.27 6.72
N GLN A 22 -0.32 -18.96 7.52
CA GLN A 22 -0.76 -19.82 8.60
C GLN A 22 -1.57 -19.02 9.65
N MET A 23 -1.08 -17.86 10.08
CA MET A 23 -1.80 -17.01 11.03
C MET A 23 -3.13 -16.51 10.50
N ILE A 24 -3.17 -16.10 9.24
CA ILE A 24 -4.39 -15.60 8.57
C ILE A 24 -5.39 -16.75 8.37
N GLY A 25 -4.93 -17.93 7.92
CA GLY A 25 -5.76 -19.12 7.76
C GLY A 25 -6.34 -19.62 9.08
N ARG A 26 -5.53 -19.63 10.18
CA ARG A 26 -6.00 -19.97 11.53
C ARG A 26 -7.05 -18.98 12.05
N ALA A 27 -7.05 -17.75 11.60
CA ALA A 27 -8.11 -16.77 11.84
C ALA A 27 -9.34 -16.98 10.93
N ARG A 28 -9.38 -18.08 10.15
CA ARG A 28 -10.48 -18.46 9.26
C ARG A 28 -10.71 -17.49 8.09
N ARG A 29 -9.68 -16.73 7.70
CA ARG A 29 -9.73 -15.84 6.54
C ARG A 29 -9.47 -16.62 5.25
N ARG A 30 -10.22 -16.33 4.20
CA ARG A 30 -9.96 -16.87 2.85
C ARG A 30 -8.63 -16.32 2.35
N THR A 31 -7.62 -17.21 2.29
CA THR A 31 -6.24 -16.82 2.02
C THR A 31 -5.70 -17.56 0.80
N LEU A 32 -5.14 -16.80 -0.14
CA LEU A 32 -4.39 -17.32 -1.29
C LEU A 32 -2.91 -17.00 -1.12
N VAL A 33 -2.05 -17.99 -1.35
CA VAL A 33 -0.61 -17.80 -1.49
C VAL A 33 -0.22 -17.99 -2.94
N ILE A 34 0.51 -17.04 -3.53
CA ILE A 34 1.07 -17.14 -4.89
C ILE A 34 2.58 -17.28 -4.75
N ASP A 35 3.13 -18.39 -5.25
CA ASP A 35 4.54 -18.72 -5.04
C ASP A 35 5.29 -19.07 -6.33
N SER A 36 6.43 -18.42 -6.55
CA SER A 36 7.32 -18.70 -7.68
C SER A 36 8.20 -19.93 -7.51
N GLY A 37 8.21 -20.55 -6.33
CA GLY A 37 8.99 -21.76 -6.05
C GLY A 37 10.49 -21.57 -5.91
N SER A 38 10.97 -20.33 -5.64
CA SER A 38 12.41 -20.00 -5.62
C SER A 38 12.85 -19.37 -4.30
N PRO A 39 12.80 -20.08 -3.15
CA PRO A 39 13.22 -19.53 -1.87
C PRO A 39 14.73 -19.20 -1.87
N ARG A 40 15.11 -18.11 -1.16
CA ARG A 40 16.50 -17.62 -1.12
C ARG A 40 17.50 -18.69 -0.69
N ASN A 41 17.14 -19.47 0.30
CA ASN A 41 18.02 -20.50 0.91
C ASN A 41 17.93 -21.88 0.23
N ARG A 42 17.39 -21.99 -0.97
CA ARG A 42 17.27 -23.27 -1.74
C ARG A 42 18.61 -23.95 -2.05
N PHE A 43 19.70 -23.20 -1.99
CA PHE A 43 21.04 -23.69 -2.27
C PHE A 43 21.70 -24.39 -1.07
N ALA A 44 21.20 -24.14 0.16
CA ALA A 44 21.75 -24.72 1.37
C ALA A 44 21.14 -26.11 1.63
N ALA A 45 22.00 -27.11 1.92
CA ALA A 45 21.56 -28.45 2.29
C ALA A 45 20.95 -28.49 3.70
N HIS A 46 21.42 -27.65 4.60
CA HIS A 46 21.02 -27.58 6.00
C HIS A 46 20.83 -26.13 6.43
N MET A 47 19.99 -25.94 7.45
CA MET A 47 19.83 -24.63 8.11
C MET A 47 20.15 -24.76 9.60
N HIS A 48 20.70 -23.69 10.16
CA HIS A 48 21.07 -23.63 11.56
C HIS A 48 20.47 -22.40 12.25
N GLY A 49 20.43 -22.42 13.57
CA GLY A 49 19.89 -21.32 14.37
C GLY A 49 18.35 -21.24 14.38
N VAL A 50 17.65 -22.31 13.99
CA VAL A 50 16.20 -22.47 14.16
C VAL A 50 15.95 -23.46 15.29
N LEU A 51 15.55 -22.95 16.45
CA LEU A 51 15.35 -23.76 17.64
C LEU A 51 14.36 -24.92 17.37
N GLY A 52 14.80 -26.14 17.67
CA GLY A 52 14.03 -27.37 17.44
C GLY A 52 14.08 -27.88 15.98
N GLN A 53 14.80 -27.20 15.07
CA GLN A 53 14.95 -27.57 13.65
C GLN A 53 16.43 -27.47 13.20
N ASP A 54 17.37 -27.50 14.14
CA ASP A 54 18.79 -27.38 13.81
C ASP A 54 19.26 -28.53 12.92
N GLY A 55 19.95 -28.21 11.82
CA GLY A 55 20.40 -29.17 10.81
C GLY A 55 19.33 -29.67 9.83
N ALA A 56 18.07 -29.21 9.93
CA ALA A 56 17.04 -29.59 8.97
C ALA A 56 17.27 -28.94 7.60
N ALA A 57 16.83 -29.62 6.53
CA ALA A 57 16.87 -29.03 5.20
C ALA A 57 15.86 -27.86 5.09
N PRO A 58 16.24 -26.71 4.51
CA PRO A 58 15.32 -25.58 4.34
C PRO A 58 14.04 -25.92 3.59
N LEU A 59 14.13 -26.76 2.56
CA LEU A 59 12.98 -27.16 1.74
C LEU A 59 12.01 -28.05 2.51
N ASP A 60 12.49 -28.88 3.45
CA ASP A 60 11.63 -29.72 4.31
C ASP A 60 10.82 -28.86 5.29
N LEU A 61 11.41 -27.75 5.80
CA LEU A 61 10.68 -26.80 6.61
C LEU A 61 9.56 -26.13 5.80
N LEU A 62 9.84 -25.73 4.57
CA LEU A 62 8.84 -25.13 3.69
C LEU A 62 7.74 -26.12 3.29
N ALA A 63 8.07 -27.39 3.02
CA ALA A 63 7.09 -28.42 2.73
C ALA A 63 6.11 -28.61 3.88
N ARG A 64 6.61 -28.77 5.10
CA ARG A 64 5.77 -28.85 6.31
C ARG A 64 4.94 -27.58 6.54
N GLY A 65 5.55 -26.40 6.35
CA GLY A 65 4.83 -25.13 6.48
C GLY A 65 3.68 -24.97 5.49
N ARG A 66 3.82 -25.54 4.26
CA ARG A 66 2.72 -25.60 3.27
C ARG A 66 1.60 -26.53 3.76
N GLU A 67 1.93 -27.74 4.17
CA GLU A 67 0.94 -28.70 4.72
C GLU A 67 0.18 -28.10 5.92
N GLU A 68 0.89 -27.43 6.82
CA GLU A 68 0.27 -26.75 7.96
C GLU A 68 -0.66 -25.61 7.54
N ALA A 69 -0.28 -24.78 6.58
CA ALA A 69 -1.11 -23.69 6.08
C ALA A 69 -2.36 -24.22 5.35
N GLU A 70 -2.20 -25.22 4.49
CA GLU A 70 -3.29 -25.89 3.77
C GLU A 70 -4.28 -26.57 4.71
N ALA A 71 -3.83 -27.12 5.84
CA ALA A 71 -4.70 -27.69 6.89
C ALA A 71 -5.65 -26.64 7.50
N TYR A 72 -5.33 -25.37 7.42
CA TYR A 72 -6.20 -24.25 7.82
C TYR A 72 -6.99 -23.63 6.65
N GLY A 73 -7.03 -24.29 5.49
CA GLY A 73 -7.79 -23.86 4.32
C GLY A 73 -7.11 -22.78 3.47
N VAL A 74 -5.81 -22.55 3.68
CA VAL A 74 -5.03 -21.66 2.81
C VAL A 74 -4.85 -22.34 1.44
N GLU A 75 -5.15 -21.63 0.36
CA GLU A 75 -4.88 -22.12 -0.99
C GLU A 75 -3.50 -21.65 -1.44
N ILE A 76 -2.64 -22.58 -1.90
CA ILE A 76 -1.29 -22.27 -2.38
C ILE A 76 -1.21 -22.60 -3.87
N ARG A 77 -0.90 -21.58 -4.69
CA ARG A 77 -0.81 -21.72 -6.15
C ARG A 77 0.58 -21.34 -6.66
N PRO A 78 1.12 -22.10 -7.62
CA PRO A 78 2.32 -21.68 -8.33
C PRO A 78 2.02 -20.48 -9.22
N GLY A 79 2.95 -19.52 -9.26
CA GLY A 79 2.84 -18.34 -10.10
C GLY A 79 3.77 -17.22 -9.69
N SER A 80 3.86 -16.20 -10.53
CA SER A 80 4.53 -14.93 -10.25
C SER A 80 3.58 -13.77 -10.46
N VAL A 81 3.82 -12.69 -9.71
CA VAL A 81 3.00 -11.47 -9.74
C VAL A 81 3.73 -10.41 -10.53
N ASP A 82 3.03 -9.80 -11.50
CA ASP A 82 3.55 -8.72 -12.32
C ASP A 82 3.18 -7.34 -11.79
N ARG A 83 2.04 -7.24 -11.10
CA ARG A 83 1.52 -5.96 -10.61
C ARG A 83 0.56 -6.15 -9.44
N VAL A 84 0.61 -5.23 -8.48
CA VAL A 84 -0.39 -5.07 -7.43
C VAL A 84 -0.87 -3.62 -7.43
N ASP A 85 -2.16 -3.40 -7.60
CA ASP A 85 -2.80 -2.11 -7.45
C ASP A 85 -3.58 -2.08 -6.14
N ALA A 86 -3.41 -1.03 -5.34
CA ALA A 86 -4.10 -0.86 -4.06
C ALA A 86 -5.17 0.23 -4.21
N HIS A 87 -6.40 -0.11 -3.86
CA HIS A 87 -7.57 0.76 -3.88
C HIS A 87 -8.09 0.96 -2.45
N GLY A 88 -9.03 1.88 -2.25
CA GLY A 88 -9.53 2.25 -0.92
C GLY A 88 -9.85 1.06 -0.01
N ASN A 89 -10.59 0.07 -0.48
CA ASN A 89 -11.05 -1.09 0.31
C ASN A 89 -10.54 -2.45 -0.16
N HIS A 90 -9.78 -2.53 -1.26
CA HIS A 90 -9.25 -3.78 -1.80
C HIS A 90 -7.93 -3.58 -2.54
N ALA A 91 -7.27 -4.68 -2.86
CA ALA A 91 -6.12 -4.74 -3.75
C ALA A 91 -6.40 -5.68 -4.92
N VAL A 92 -5.84 -5.35 -6.07
CA VAL A 92 -5.91 -6.15 -7.30
C VAL A 92 -4.52 -6.69 -7.59
N VAL A 93 -4.38 -8.00 -7.72
CA VAL A 93 -3.13 -8.70 -7.98
C VAL A 93 -3.18 -9.30 -9.38
N LYS A 94 -2.32 -8.82 -10.27
CA LYS A 94 -2.18 -9.35 -11.64
C LYS A 94 -0.99 -10.32 -11.69
N LEU A 95 -1.24 -11.53 -12.13
CA LEU A 95 -0.23 -12.57 -12.32
C LEU A 95 0.41 -12.47 -13.72
N ALA A 96 1.62 -13.00 -13.86
CA ALA A 96 2.37 -13.03 -15.12
C ALA A 96 1.67 -13.82 -16.24
N ASP A 97 0.79 -14.76 -15.89
CA ASP A 97 -0.02 -15.51 -16.87
C ASP A 97 -1.32 -14.79 -17.27
N GLY A 98 -1.51 -13.56 -16.80
CA GLY A 98 -2.66 -12.71 -17.10
C GLY A 98 -3.88 -12.91 -16.20
N ARG A 99 -3.86 -13.86 -15.25
CA ARG A 99 -4.93 -13.98 -14.24
C ARG A 99 -4.93 -12.76 -13.33
N ILE A 100 -6.12 -12.42 -12.86
CA ILE A 100 -6.34 -11.32 -11.92
C ILE A 100 -7.05 -11.89 -10.70
N GLU A 101 -6.53 -11.59 -9.53
CA GLU A 101 -7.10 -11.93 -8.24
C GLU A 101 -7.35 -10.65 -7.43
N THR A 102 -8.39 -10.65 -6.60
CA THR A 102 -8.71 -9.51 -5.74
C THR A 102 -8.70 -9.92 -4.28
N ALA A 103 -8.20 -9.05 -3.40
CA ALA A 103 -8.19 -9.28 -1.97
C ALA A 103 -8.44 -7.99 -1.19
N ARG A 104 -8.86 -8.10 0.05
CA ARG A 104 -8.95 -6.96 0.97
C ARG A 104 -7.57 -6.45 1.36
N ALA A 105 -6.57 -7.34 1.45
CA ALA A 105 -5.20 -6.99 1.80
C ALA A 105 -4.18 -7.93 1.14
N VAL A 106 -2.93 -7.46 1.01
CA VAL A 106 -1.83 -8.22 0.42
C VAL A 106 -0.65 -8.25 1.40
N VAL A 107 0.01 -9.42 1.52
CA VAL A 107 1.29 -9.58 2.21
C VAL A 107 2.38 -9.87 1.18
N VAL A 108 3.35 -9.00 1.06
CA VAL A 108 4.51 -9.16 0.18
C VAL A 108 5.63 -9.87 0.95
N ALA A 109 5.94 -11.11 0.57
CA ALA A 109 6.94 -11.97 1.20
C ALA A 109 7.90 -12.57 0.16
N THR A 110 8.15 -11.82 -0.91
CA THR A 110 8.90 -12.23 -2.09
C THR A 110 10.40 -12.38 -1.87
N GLY A 111 10.91 -11.83 -0.77
CA GLY A 111 12.33 -11.89 -0.43
C GLY A 111 13.21 -11.01 -1.32
N LEU A 112 14.43 -11.46 -1.56
CA LEU A 112 15.45 -10.77 -2.36
C LEU A 112 16.29 -11.76 -3.17
N VAL A 113 17.06 -11.22 -4.12
CA VAL A 113 18.11 -11.93 -4.87
C VAL A 113 19.47 -11.45 -4.41
N ASP A 114 20.40 -12.41 -4.19
CA ASP A 114 21.80 -12.17 -3.97
C ASP A 114 22.52 -12.09 -5.33
N GLU A 115 23.03 -10.92 -5.69
CA GLU A 115 23.77 -10.68 -6.93
C GLU A 115 25.25 -10.94 -6.67
N LEU A 116 25.69 -12.11 -7.09
CA LEU A 116 27.06 -12.59 -6.85
C LEU A 116 28.09 -11.91 -7.78
N PRO A 117 29.33 -11.69 -7.31
CA PRO A 117 30.43 -11.28 -8.19
C PRO A 117 30.63 -12.26 -9.36
N ALA A 118 30.92 -11.72 -10.54
CA ALA A 118 31.18 -12.52 -11.74
C ALA A 118 32.61 -13.16 -11.70
N ILE A 119 32.83 -14.10 -10.76
CA ILE A 119 34.06 -14.87 -10.58
C ILE A 119 33.76 -16.30 -10.99
N GLN A 120 34.63 -16.87 -11.83
CA GLN A 120 34.50 -18.25 -12.31
C GLN A 120 34.41 -19.24 -11.13
N GLY A 121 33.43 -20.16 -11.16
CA GLY A 121 33.21 -21.19 -10.15
C GLY A 121 32.59 -20.70 -8.82
N LEU A 122 32.36 -19.40 -8.64
CA LEU A 122 31.77 -18.85 -7.40
C LEU A 122 30.32 -19.23 -7.27
N ALA A 123 29.51 -18.98 -8.30
CA ALA A 123 28.09 -19.26 -8.30
C ALA A 123 27.76 -20.76 -8.19
N ASP A 124 28.62 -21.62 -8.76
CA ASP A 124 28.46 -23.07 -8.72
C ASP A 124 28.58 -23.65 -7.29
N ARG A 125 29.19 -22.90 -6.38
CA ARG A 125 29.46 -23.29 -4.99
C ARG A 125 28.66 -22.46 -3.97
N TRP A 126 27.76 -21.62 -4.47
CA TRP A 126 26.95 -20.77 -3.62
C TRP A 126 25.98 -21.57 -2.70
N GLY A 127 26.03 -21.28 -1.41
CA GLY A 127 25.23 -21.97 -0.39
C GLY A 127 25.86 -23.25 0.14
N ALA A 128 27.06 -23.63 -0.34
CA ALA A 128 27.79 -24.82 0.11
C ALA A 128 29.25 -24.49 0.52
N GLY A 129 30.15 -24.27 -0.43
CA GLY A 129 31.54 -23.86 -0.15
C GLY A 129 31.72 -22.33 -0.20
N VAL A 130 30.87 -21.61 -0.90
CA VAL A 130 30.78 -20.15 -0.90
C VAL A 130 29.53 -19.74 -0.11
N LEU A 131 29.71 -19.01 0.96
CA LEU A 131 28.75 -18.80 2.04
C LEU A 131 28.47 -17.30 2.26
N HIS A 132 27.25 -16.99 2.71
CA HIS A 132 26.89 -15.62 3.07
C HIS A 132 27.01 -15.38 4.59
N CYS A 133 26.39 -16.22 5.39
CA CYS A 133 26.15 -15.98 6.81
C CYS A 133 27.11 -16.81 7.69
N PRO A 134 28.03 -16.20 8.43
CA PRO A 134 28.93 -16.95 9.32
C PRO A 134 28.19 -17.65 10.46
N TYR A 135 27.10 -17.09 11.00
CA TYR A 135 26.28 -17.75 12.02
C TYR A 135 25.56 -18.99 11.49
N CYS A 136 25.25 -19.00 10.18
CA CYS A 136 24.51 -20.10 9.58
C CYS A 136 25.41 -21.28 9.19
N HIS A 137 26.69 -21.02 8.83
CA HIS A 137 27.57 -22.00 8.22
C HIS A 137 29.03 -21.98 8.74
N GLY A 138 29.35 -21.07 9.63
CA GLY A 138 30.74 -20.95 10.12
C GLY A 138 31.19 -22.17 10.94
N TRP A 139 30.25 -22.82 11.62
CA TRP A 139 30.51 -24.01 12.43
C TRP A 139 30.97 -25.21 11.57
N GLU A 140 30.41 -25.39 10.39
CA GLU A 140 30.69 -26.49 9.46
C GLU A 140 32.07 -26.36 8.81
N VAL A 141 32.55 -25.10 8.66
CA VAL A 141 33.85 -24.79 8.07
C VAL A 141 34.90 -24.30 9.07
N ARG A 142 34.58 -24.38 10.38
CA ARG A 142 35.50 -23.92 11.45
C ARG A 142 36.88 -24.59 11.38
N ASP A 143 37.86 -23.90 11.92
CA ASP A 143 39.24 -24.34 12.04
C ASP A 143 39.99 -24.58 10.70
N ARG A 144 39.33 -24.30 9.56
CA ARG A 144 39.94 -24.30 8.21
C ARG A 144 40.47 -22.91 7.88
N THR A 145 41.33 -22.81 6.87
CA THR A 145 41.66 -21.50 6.29
C THR A 145 40.46 -20.95 5.56
N LEU A 146 39.88 -19.83 6.04
CA LEU A 146 38.68 -19.23 5.49
C LEU A 146 39.01 -17.96 4.69
N GLY A 147 38.46 -17.87 3.48
CA GLY A 147 38.53 -16.68 2.65
C GLY A 147 37.35 -15.74 2.92
N VAL A 148 37.58 -14.44 2.90
CA VAL A 148 36.51 -13.43 2.85
C VAL A 148 36.68 -12.56 1.62
N LEU A 149 35.71 -12.63 0.70
CA LEU A 149 35.69 -11.87 -0.54
C LEU A 149 34.90 -10.57 -0.29
N LEU A 150 35.62 -9.45 -0.21
CA LEU A 150 34.99 -8.14 -0.03
C LEU A 150 34.43 -7.65 -1.36
N SER A 151 33.12 -7.69 -1.51
CA SER A 151 32.37 -7.12 -2.65
C SER A 151 31.60 -5.85 -2.29
N SER A 152 31.45 -5.56 -1.00
CA SER A 152 30.74 -4.41 -0.48
C SER A 152 31.22 -4.02 0.93
N PRO A 153 30.91 -2.82 1.46
CA PRO A 153 31.23 -2.42 2.84
C PRO A 153 30.73 -3.39 3.92
N LEU A 154 29.67 -4.12 3.69
CA LEU A 154 29.14 -5.16 4.58
C LEU A 154 30.14 -6.32 4.78
N GLY A 155 30.95 -6.60 3.78
CA GLY A 155 32.03 -7.62 3.85
C GLY A 155 33.09 -7.31 4.91
N LEU A 156 33.32 -6.05 5.26
CA LEU A 156 34.28 -5.68 6.32
C LEU A 156 33.86 -6.19 7.69
N HIS A 157 32.56 -6.10 8.01
CA HIS A 157 32.02 -6.71 9.23
C HIS A 157 32.15 -8.23 9.20
N GLN A 158 31.87 -8.84 8.04
CA GLN A 158 32.00 -10.28 7.83
C GLN A 158 33.47 -10.74 8.00
N ALA A 159 34.46 -9.98 7.49
CA ALA A 159 35.88 -10.26 7.66
C ALA A 159 36.29 -10.30 9.14
N GLN A 160 35.74 -9.41 9.97
CA GLN A 160 35.99 -9.44 11.41
C GLN A 160 35.29 -10.61 12.10
N LEU A 161 34.06 -10.89 11.69
CA LEU A 161 33.20 -11.90 12.31
C LEU A 161 33.72 -13.32 12.04
N VAL A 162 34.12 -13.64 10.80
CA VAL A 162 34.62 -14.96 10.39
C VAL A 162 35.80 -15.40 11.24
N ARG A 163 36.63 -14.46 11.73
CA ARG A 163 37.75 -14.71 12.65
C ARG A 163 37.33 -15.39 13.96
N GLN A 164 36.02 -15.46 14.27
CA GLN A 164 35.51 -16.18 15.42
C GLN A 164 35.48 -17.70 15.19
N TRP A 165 35.40 -18.16 13.95
CA TRP A 165 35.34 -19.58 13.60
C TRP A 165 36.65 -20.17 13.13
N SER A 166 37.65 -19.34 12.81
CA SER A 166 38.97 -19.81 12.41
C SER A 166 40.08 -18.83 12.79
N ASP A 167 41.23 -19.41 13.19
CA ASP A 167 42.46 -18.64 13.42
C ASP A 167 43.20 -18.30 12.11
N SER A 168 42.86 -18.92 10.99
CA SER A 168 43.42 -18.68 9.66
C SER A 168 42.36 -18.04 8.76
N VAL A 169 42.44 -16.71 8.57
CA VAL A 169 41.50 -15.95 7.72
C VAL A 169 42.27 -15.10 6.71
N VAL A 170 41.86 -15.17 5.46
CA VAL A 170 42.42 -14.40 4.34
C VAL A 170 41.32 -13.49 3.78
N VAL A 171 41.58 -12.20 3.68
CA VAL A 171 40.63 -11.21 3.17
C VAL A 171 41.09 -10.69 1.81
N PHE A 172 40.24 -10.83 0.78
CA PHE A 172 40.52 -10.36 -0.58
C PHE A 172 39.82 -9.00 -0.79
N THR A 173 40.62 -7.95 -1.02
CA THR A 173 40.16 -6.57 -0.97
C THR A 173 40.07 -5.87 -2.34
N ALA A 174 40.44 -6.55 -3.42
CA ALA A 174 40.60 -5.96 -4.76
C ALA A 174 39.38 -5.15 -5.21
N ALA A 175 38.14 -5.62 -4.95
CA ALA A 175 36.92 -4.94 -5.35
C ALA A 175 36.57 -3.71 -4.48
N MET A 176 37.19 -3.58 -3.30
CA MET A 176 36.98 -2.44 -2.38
C MET A 176 38.07 -1.37 -2.51
N GLY A 177 39.16 -1.67 -3.19
CA GLY A 177 40.31 -0.79 -3.23
C GLY A 177 41.04 -0.67 -1.88
N ALA A 178 41.61 0.51 -1.60
CA ALA A 178 42.33 0.75 -0.35
C ALA A 178 41.37 0.81 0.85
N LEU A 179 41.60 -0.03 1.84
CA LEU A 179 40.87 -0.02 3.11
C LEU A 179 41.33 1.12 4.03
N ASP A 180 40.44 1.56 4.91
CA ASP A 180 40.82 2.46 6.00
C ASP A 180 42.00 1.89 6.81
N PRO A 181 43.07 2.68 7.05
CA PRO A 181 44.24 2.23 7.81
C PRO A 181 43.89 1.73 9.23
N ALA A 182 42.85 2.24 9.87
CA ALA A 182 42.43 1.72 11.17
C ALA A 182 41.82 0.32 11.04
N MET A 183 41.07 0.05 9.99
CA MET A 183 40.52 -1.29 9.70
C MET A 183 41.65 -2.27 9.39
N VAL A 184 42.61 -1.90 8.55
CA VAL A 184 43.80 -2.72 8.25
C VAL A 184 44.53 -3.10 9.54
N ARG A 185 44.82 -2.14 10.42
CA ARG A 185 45.47 -2.41 11.73
C ARG A 185 44.67 -3.41 12.59
N ARG A 186 43.32 -3.31 12.61
CA ARG A 186 42.47 -4.24 13.36
C ARG A 186 42.52 -5.66 12.81
N LEU A 187 42.50 -5.83 11.48
CA LEU A 187 42.60 -7.13 10.83
C LEU A 187 43.96 -7.78 11.10
N ILE A 188 45.06 -7.04 10.90
CA ILE A 188 46.43 -7.51 11.15
C ILE A 188 46.63 -7.88 12.62
N ALA A 189 46.10 -7.08 13.56
CA ALA A 189 46.18 -7.35 14.99
C ALA A 189 45.53 -8.69 15.42
N ARG A 190 44.62 -9.23 14.58
CA ARG A 190 43.99 -10.54 14.75
C ARG A 190 44.54 -11.61 13.81
N ASN A 191 45.76 -11.39 13.22
CA ASN A 191 46.42 -12.28 12.29
C ASN A 191 45.58 -12.61 11.04
N VAL A 192 44.79 -11.64 10.55
CA VAL A 192 44.06 -11.78 9.28
C VAL A 192 45.02 -11.37 8.15
N GLU A 193 45.21 -12.27 7.18
CA GLU A 193 45.96 -11.97 5.96
C GLU A 193 45.14 -11.10 5.02
N ILE A 194 45.75 -10.08 4.42
CA ILE A 194 45.10 -9.18 3.46
C ILE A 194 45.74 -9.33 2.10
N ILE A 195 44.95 -9.71 1.09
CA ILE A 195 45.39 -9.85 -0.30
C ILE A 195 44.62 -8.82 -1.14
N THR A 196 45.41 -7.98 -1.84
CA THR A 196 44.88 -6.91 -2.71
C THR A 196 44.77 -7.33 -4.17
N GLU A 197 45.31 -8.49 -4.53
CA GLU A 197 45.25 -9.05 -5.87
C GLU A 197 43.84 -9.61 -6.16
N PRO A 198 43.26 -9.36 -7.36
CA PRO A 198 41.96 -9.86 -7.73
C PRO A 198 41.86 -11.39 -7.74
N VAL A 199 40.78 -11.92 -7.18
CA VAL A 199 40.38 -13.32 -7.34
C VAL A 199 39.67 -13.47 -8.69
N VAL A 200 40.11 -14.40 -9.53
CA VAL A 200 39.54 -14.64 -10.86
C VAL A 200 38.83 -15.98 -10.97
N GLU A 201 39.13 -16.93 -10.08
CA GLU A 201 38.51 -18.26 -10.08
C GLU A 201 38.40 -18.83 -8.67
N VAL A 202 37.32 -19.51 -8.36
CA VAL A 202 37.13 -20.36 -7.17
C VAL A 202 37.36 -21.80 -7.58
N LEU A 203 38.34 -22.45 -6.90
CA LEU A 203 38.77 -23.81 -7.17
C LEU A 203 38.08 -24.82 -6.27
N GLY A 204 37.89 -26.05 -6.78
CA GLY A 204 37.30 -27.17 -6.06
C GLY A 204 36.49 -28.08 -6.98
N GLU A 205 36.00 -29.19 -6.45
CA GLU A 205 35.14 -30.13 -7.15
C GLU A 205 33.71 -30.04 -6.63
N GLY A 206 32.72 -30.03 -7.53
CA GLY A 206 31.31 -29.90 -7.15
C GLY A 206 31.03 -28.64 -6.30
N ALA A 207 30.51 -28.83 -5.14
CA ALA A 207 30.15 -27.75 -4.18
C ALA A 207 31.32 -27.39 -3.23
N GLU A 208 32.41 -28.18 -3.22
CA GLU A 208 33.56 -27.98 -2.34
C GLU A 208 34.44 -26.83 -2.84
N VAL A 209 35.03 -26.08 -1.90
CA VAL A 209 36.05 -25.07 -2.14
C VAL A 209 37.39 -25.59 -1.63
N THR A 210 38.39 -25.65 -2.51
CA THR A 210 39.76 -25.98 -2.14
C THR A 210 40.70 -24.76 -2.21
N GLY A 211 40.29 -23.67 -2.82
CA GLY A 211 41.08 -22.44 -2.90
C GLY A 211 40.54 -21.43 -3.91
N VAL A 212 41.35 -20.41 -4.14
CA VAL A 212 41.10 -19.41 -5.19
C VAL A 212 42.34 -19.19 -6.02
N ARG A 213 42.17 -18.86 -7.31
CA ARG A 213 43.21 -18.39 -8.20
C ARG A 213 43.16 -16.86 -8.28
N LEU A 214 44.30 -16.26 -8.13
CA LEU A 214 44.51 -14.83 -8.26
C LEU A 214 44.85 -14.46 -9.71
N SER A 215 44.75 -13.18 -10.05
CA SER A 215 44.97 -12.69 -11.43
C SER A 215 46.35 -12.96 -11.98
N GLU A 216 47.39 -13.01 -11.11
CA GLU A 216 48.79 -13.33 -11.48
C GLU A 216 49.06 -14.83 -11.48
N GLY A 217 48.03 -15.67 -11.30
CA GLY A 217 48.12 -17.12 -11.36
C GLY A 217 48.43 -17.81 -10.03
N ARG A 218 48.73 -17.08 -8.96
CA ARG A 218 48.95 -17.63 -7.62
C ARG A 218 47.67 -18.28 -7.10
N VAL A 219 47.81 -19.43 -6.45
CA VAL A 219 46.71 -20.13 -5.79
C VAL A 219 46.80 -19.92 -4.28
N VAL A 220 45.67 -19.62 -3.65
CA VAL A 220 45.51 -19.55 -2.19
C VAL A 220 44.58 -20.69 -1.77
N GLU A 221 45.07 -21.62 -0.95
CA GLU A 221 44.29 -22.74 -0.43
C GLU A 221 43.30 -22.25 0.62
N LEU A 222 42.03 -22.66 0.49
CA LEU A 222 40.93 -22.29 1.38
C LEU A 222 40.00 -23.48 1.59
N GLY A 223 39.44 -23.60 2.80
CA GLY A 223 38.42 -24.59 3.11
C GLY A 223 36.97 -24.04 3.10
N GLY A 224 36.80 -22.79 2.68
CA GLY A 224 35.51 -22.13 2.53
C GLY A 224 35.68 -20.64 2.28
N ILE A 225 34.70 -20.03 1.63
CA ILE A 225 34.71 -18.60 1.28
C ILE A 225 33.43 -17.94 1.81
N PHE A 226 33.58 -16.80 2.46
CA PHE A 226 32.47 -15.93 2.81
C PHE A 226 32.44 -14.70 1.91
N THR A 227 31.21 -14.28 1.50
CA THR A 227 31.05 -13.05 0.73
C THR A 227 29.69 -12.42 1.05
N ALA A 228 29.63 -11.08 1.02
CA ALA A 228 28.40 -10.31 1.17
C ALA A 228 28.03 -9.72 -0.21
N PRO A 229 27.23 -10.41 -1.02
CA PRO A 229 26.84 -9.94 -2.35
C PRO A 229 25.94 -8.70 -2.27
N THR A 230 25.80 -8.01 -3.40
CA THR A 230 24.76 -6.98 -3.53
C THR A 230 23.39 -7.64 -3.46
N THR A 231 22.47 -7.03 -2.73
CA THR A 231 21.11 -7.57 -2.58
C THR A 231 20.11 -6.71 -3.31
N ARG A 232 19.14 -7.36 -3.98
CA ARG A 232 18.04 -6.68 -4.68
C ARG A 232 16.71 -7.26 -4.21
N PRO A 233 15.84 -6.43 -3.56
CA PRO A 233 14.51 -6.87 -3.17
C PRO A 233 13.66 -7.23 -4.39
N LEU A 234 12.78 -8.22 -4.25
CA LEU A 234 11.88 -8.67 -5.31
C LEU A 234 10.53 -7.96 -5.19
N ASP A 235 10.53 -6.64 -5.36
CA ASP A 235 9.39 -5.74 -5.18
C ASP A 235 9.11 -4.83 -6.39
N ALA A 236 9.73 -5.09 -7.53
CA ALA A 236 9.60 -4.26 -8.74
C ALA A 236 8.14 -4.08 -9.21
N PHE A 237 7.28 -5.07 -8.95
CA PHE A 237 5.86 -5.05 -9.30
C PHE A 237 5.03 -4.04 -8.46
N LEU A 238 5.64 -3.39 -7.45
CA LEU A 238 5.05 -2.35 -6.60
C LEU A 238 5.57 -0.93 -6.90
N THR A 239 6.54 -0.77 -7.79
CA THR A 239 7.26 0.50 -8.00
C THR A 239 6.32 1.67 -8.30
N HIS A 240 5.24 1.43 -9.04
CA HIS A 240 4.25 2.45 -9.41
C HIS A 240 3.38 2.94 -8.24
N LEU A 241 3.40 2.25 -7.09
CA LEU A 241 2.68 2.66 -5.88
C LEU A 241 3.46 3.66 -5.04
N GLU A 242 4.72 3.94 -5.39
CA GLU A 242 5.60 4.89 -4.70
C GLU A 242 5.63 4.70 -3.18
N LEU A 243 5.61 3.43 -2.73
CA LEU A 243 5.66 3.11 -1.31
C LEU A 243 6.93 3.66 -0.66
N GLU A 244 6.80 4.10 0.59
CA GLU A 244 7.94 4.58 1.38
C GLU A 244 9.05 3.53 1.44
N ARG A 245 10.30 4.00 1.40
CA ARG A 245 11.49 3.15 1.40
C ARG A 245 12.52 3.62 2.44
N VAL A 246 13.33 2.68 2.88
CA VAL A 246 14.48 2.94 3.75
C VAL A 246 15.75 2.51 3.06
N ASP A 247 16.73 3.41 2.99
CA ASP A 247 18.06 3.13 2.47
C ASP A 247 18.92 2.50 3.56
N THR A 248 19.55 1.38 3.22
CA THR A 248 20.45 0.64 4.08
C THR A 248 21.78 0.40 3.37
N PRO A 249 22.85 -0.01 4.07
CA PRO A 249 24.09 -0.43 3.40
C PRO A 249 23.91 -1.59 2.42
N ALA A 250 22.80 -2.34 2.52
CA ALA A 250 22.47 -3.46 1.62
C ALA A 250 21.60 -3.05 0.42
N GLY A 251 21.18 -1.79 0.33
CA GLY A 251 20.29 -1.27 -0.71
C GLY A 251 19.04 -0.60 -0.17
N SER A 252 18.11 -0.23 -1.06
CA SER A 252 16.85 0.40 -0.73
C SER A 252 15.75 -0.65 -0.60
N PHE A 253 15.05 -0.66 0.54
CA PHE A 253 14.02 -1.64 0.88
C PHE A 253 12.70 -0.95 1.24
N LEU A 254 11.57 -1.66 1.14
CA LEU A 254 10.28 -1.14 1.58
C LEU A 254 10.33 -0.77 3.08
N ALA A 255 9.88 0.43 3.41
CA ALA A 255 9.68 0.84 4.79
C ALA A 255 8.39 0.22 5.33
N VAL A 256 8.47 -0.33 6.54
CA VAL A 256 7.31 -0.90 7.23
C VAL A 256 7.32 -0.51 8.70
N ASP A 257 6.14 -0.48 9.30
CA ASP A 257 6.01 -0.34 10.75
C ASP A 257 6.36 -1.66 11.49
N GLN A 258 6.22 -1.66 12.80
CA GLN A 258 6.52 -2.83 13.64
C GLN A 258 5.63 -4.05 13.32
N THR A 259 4.51 -3.86 12.67
CA THR A 259 3.57 -4.91 12.26
C THR A 259 3.76 -5.38 10.82
N GLY A 260 4.74 -4.84 10.11
CA GLY A 260 5.00 -5.11 8.71
C GLY A 260 4.11 -4.34 7.74
N ARG A 261 3.32 -3.36 8.18
CA ARG A 261 2.46 -2.54 7.30
C ARG A 261 3.30 -1.49 6.59
N THR A 262 3.11 -1.35 5.29
CA THR A 262 3.76 -0.31 4.46
C THR A 262 3.04 1.04 4.57
N SER A 263 3.47 2.06 3.82
CA SER A 263 2.74 3.32 3.67
C SER A 263 1.35 3.16 3.00
N SER A 264 1.09 2.02 2.36
CA SER A 264 -0.25 1.65 1.86
C SER A 264 -1.09 0.95 2.93
N ALA A 265 -2.35 1.36 3.06
CA ALA A 265 -3.29 0.74 3.99
C ALA A 265 -3.60 -0.74 3.67
N ARG A 266 -3.35 -1.20 2.44
CA ARG A 266 -3.71 -2.53 1.94
C ARG A 266 -2.53 -3.47 1.76
N ILE A 267 -1.29 -3.01 2.02
CA ILE A 267 -0.09 -3.77 1.74
C ILE A 267 0.77 -3.91 3.00
N TRP A 268 1.06 -5.15 3.38
CA TRP A 268 2.08 -5.54 4.34
C TRP A 268 3.28 -6.14 3.61
N ALA A 269 4.45 -6.03 4.17
CA ALA A 269 5.66 -6.64 3.61
C ALA A 269 6.52 -7.23 4.73
N VAL A 270 7.07 -8.44 4.50
CA VAL A 270 7.79 -9.20 5.52
C VAL A 270 8.96 -10.01 4.96
N GLY A 271 9.89 -10.38 5.83
CA GLY A 271 11.06 -11.16 5.44
C GLY A 271 12.11 -10.33 4.71
N ASN A 272 12.85 -10.98 3.80
CA ASN A 272 14.01 -10.31 3.20
C ASN A 272 13.64 -9.18 2.20
N VAL A 273 12.42 -9.05 1.77
CA VAL A 273 11.97 -7.91 0.93
C VAL A 273 11.98 -6.58 1.70
N VAL A 274 11.98 -6.63 3.04
CA VAL A 274 12.08 -5.45 3.93
C VAL A 274 13.32 -5.47 4.81
N ASN A 275 13.83 -6.66 5.19
CA ASN A 275 15.00 -6.81 6.03
C ASN A 275 15.99 -7.78 5.41
N PRO A 276 17.01 -7.30 4.69
CA PRO A 276 18.00 -8.15 4.00
C PRO A 276 18.79 -9.06 4.94
N GLY A 277 18.97 -8.66 6.21
CA GLY A 277 19.69 -9.39 7.24
C GLY A 277 18.85 -10.43 8.01
N ALA A 278 17.53 -10.51 7.75
CA ALA A 278 16.68 -11.46 8.47
C ALA A 278 17.02 -12.92 8.11
N ASN A 279 17.34 -13.70 9.13
CA ASN A 279 17.46 -15.15 9.05
C ASN A 279 16.09 -15.84 9.14
N VAL A 280 16.06 -17.17 9.13
CA VAL A 280 14.81 -17.96 9.17
C VAL A 280 13.91 -17.59 10.37
N PRO A 281 14.35 -17.64 11.64
CA PRO A 281 13.48 -17.34 12.77
C PRO A 281 12.99 -15.88 12.79
N ILE A 282 13.81 -14.91 12.41
CA ILE A 282 13.37 -13.51 12.31
C ILE A 282 12.30 -13.36 11.23
N SER A 283 12.49 -14.00 10.08
CA SER A 283 11.51 -13.98 8.98
C SER A 283 10.19 -14.67 9.35
N MET A 284 10.24 -15.80 10.08
CA MET A 284 9.05 -16.49 10.60
C MET A 284 8.28 -15.59 11.58
N GLY A 285 8.99 -15.00 12.54
CA GLY A 285 8.39 -14.10 13.54
C GLY A 285 7.73 -12.87 12.89
N ALA A 286 8.41 -12.24 11.92
CA ALA A 286 7.86 -11.12 11.17
C ALA A 286 6.60 -11.51 10.39
N GLY A 287 6.60 -12.69 9.75
CA GLY A 287 5.44 -13.22 9.04
C GLY A 287 4.25 -13.45 9.97
N ALA A 288 4.48 -14.11 11.10
CA ALA A 288 3.44 -14.37 12.09
C ALA A 288 2.83 -13.07 12.65
N MET A 289 3.69 -12.07 12.95
CA MET A 289 3.24 -10.76 13.42
C MET A 289 2.37 -10.05 12.37
N ALA A 290 2.82 -10.00 11.13
CA ALA A 290 2.09 -9.34 10.05
C ALA A 290 0.75 -10.04 9.75
N GLY A 291 0.71 -11.37 9.76
CA GLY A 291 -0.53 -12.11 9.60
C GLY A 291 -1.56 -11.80 10.69
N ALA A 292 -1.12 -11.71 11.94
CA ALA A 292 -1.97 -11.33 13.06
C ALA A 292 -2.46 -9.87 12.97
N ALA A 293 -1.56 -8.94 12.61
CA ALA A 293 -1.89 -7.52 12.47
C ALA A 293 -2.84 -7.25 11.30
N LEU A 294 -2.61 -7.93 10.16
CA LEU A 294 -3.53 -7.87 9.01
C LEU A 294 -4.92 -8.36 9.41
N ASN A 295 -5.01 -9.52 10.09
CA ASN A 295 -6.31 -10.01 10.55
C ASN A 295 -6.98 -9.04 11.52
N ALA A 296 -6.23 -8.42 12.45
CA ALA A 296 -6.78 -7.40 13.35
C ALA A 296 -7.37 -6.22 12.58
N ALA A 297 -6.68 -5.72 11.55
CA ALA A 297 -7.19 -4.65 10.70
C ALA A 297 -8.48 -5.06 9.98
N LEU A 298 -8.55 -6.28 9.44
CA LEU A 298 -9.77 -6.80 8.79
C LEU A 298 -10.92 -7.01 9.77
N VAL A 299 -10.64 -7.37 11.04
CA VAL A 299 -11.66 -7.49 12.09
C VAL A 299 -12.29 -6.12 12.38
N GLU A 300 -11.49 -5.07 12.54
CA GLU A 300 -11.99 -3.71 12.71
C GLU A 300 -12.89 -3.29 11.55
N GLU A 301 -12.46 -3.55 10.30
CA GLU A 301 -13.28 -3.28 9.12
C GLU A 301 -14.61 -4.06 9.12
N ASP A 302 -14.61 -5.33 9.54
CA ASP A 302 -15.81 -6.15 9.61
C ASP A 302 -16.80 -5.59 10.65
N PHE A 303 -16.30 -5.11 11.80
CA PHE A 303 -17.13 -4.45 12.81
C PHE A 303 -17.69 -3.12 12.32
N ASP A 304 -16.87 -2.31 11.65
CA ASP A 304 -17.31 -1.05 11.06
C ASP A 304 -18.38 -1.29 9.99
N ALA A 305 -18.19 -2.26 9.11
CA ALA A 305 -19.18 -2.67 8.11
C ALA A 305 -20.48 -3.13 8.76
N ALA A 306 -20.41 -3.99 9.80
CA ALA A 306 -21.58 -4.47 10.52
C ALA A 306 -22.33 -3.33 11.22
N VAL A 307 -21.64 -2.33 11.76
CA VAL A 307 -22.27 -1.12 12.32
C VAL A 307 -23.02 -0.34 11.25
N HIS A 308 -22.43 -0.22 10.05
CA HIS A 308 -23.07 0.45 8.92
C HIS A 308 -24.31 -0.32 8.42
N GLU A 309 -24.20 -1.65 8.31
CA GLU A 309 -25.30 -2.51 7.83
C GLU A 309 -26.43 -2.64 8.86
N SER A 310 -26.11 -2.73 10.15
CA SER A 310 -27.08 -2.94 11.21
C SER A 310 -27.84 -1.70 11.63
N GLY A 311 -27.40 -0.51 11.22
CA GLY A 311 -27.95 0.75 11.70
C GLY A 311 -27.77 0.98 13.22
N HIS A 312 -27.13 0.06 13.95
CA HIS A 312 -27.03 0.09 15.42
C HIS A 312 -26.10 1.18 15.98
N GLY A 313 -25.39 1.92 15.12
CA GLY A 313 -24.52 3.03 15.54
C GLY A 313 -25.23 4.38 15.69
N ARG A 314 -26.51 4.48 15.30
CA ARG A 314 -27.31 5.71 15.40
C ARG A 314 -28.75 5.36 15.71
N PRO A 315 -29.45 6.13 16.56
CA PRO A 315 -30.90 6.02 16.62
C PRO A 315 -31.43 6.17 15.18
N GLU A 316 -32.38 5.33 14.81
CA GLU A 316 -33.05 5.30 13.50
C GLU A 316 -33.87 6.58 13.31
N VAL A 317 -33.20 7.73 13.31
CA VAL A 317 -33.81 9.01 12.98
C VAL A 317 -33.83 9.06 11.46
N ALA A 318 -35.04 9.06 10.92
CA ALA A 318 -35.24 9.25 9.48
C ALA A 318 -34.40 10.44 8.99
N PRO A 319 -33.68 10.34 7.86
CA PRO A 319 -32.81 11.41 7.38
C PRO A 319 -33.44 12.80 7.35
N ALA A 320 -34.70 12.86 6.94
CA ALA A 320 -35.50 14.10 6.94
C ALA A 320 -35.65 14.68 8.35
N ALA A 321 -35.99 13.85 9.35
CA ALA A 321 -36.14 14.30 10.73
C ALA A 321 -34.81 14.76 11.35
N TYR A 322 -33.71 14.06 11.06
CA TYR A 322 -32.35 14.43 11.54
C TYR A 322 -31.93 15.80 11.01
N TRP A 323 -32.02 15.99 9.68
CA TRP A 323 -31.60 17.25 9.07
C TRP A 323 -32.50 18.41 9.43
N GLU A 324 -33.84 18.17 9.48
CA GLU A 324 -34.81 19.17 9.91
C GLU A 324 -34.52 19.65 11.33
N GLN A 325 -34.31 18.72 12.29
CA GLN A 325 -33.97 19.07 13.66
C GLN A 325 -32.62 19.85 13.73
N ARG A 326 -31.62 19.41 12.97
CA ARG A 326 -30.32 20.08 12.93
C ARG A 326 -30.40 21.52 12.43
N TYR A 327 -31.22 21.77 11.41
CA TYR A 327 -31.47 23.14 10.94
C TYR A 327 -32.31 23.93 11.92
N ALA A 328 -33.33 23.34 12.54
CA ALA A 328 -34.18 23.99 13.53
C ALA A 328 -33.40 24.47 14.77
N ASP A 329 -32.47 23.65 15.28
CA ASP A 329 -31.68 23.92 16.49
C ASP A 329 -30.62 25.02 16.33
N ALA A 330 -30.26 25.42 15.12
CA ALA A 330 -29.24 26.43 14.86
C ALA A 330 -29.80 27.59 14.03
N HIS A 331 -29.45 28.81 14.37
CA HIS A 331 -29.84 29.98 13.58
C HIS A 331 -29.25 29.94 12.16
N ARG A 332 -28.04 29.41 12.02
CA ARG A 332 -27.31 29.20 10.76
C ARG A 332 -26.31 28.07 10.94
N ILE A 333 -26.24 27.15 9.97
CA ILE A 333 -25.29 26.04 10.03
C ILE A 333 -24.06 26.32 9.17
N TRP A 334 -24.26 26.88 7.98
CA TRP A 334 -23.21 27.09 6.99
C TRP A 334 -22.74 28.55 6.92
N SER A 335 -21.59 28.77 6.26
CA SER A 335 -20.98 30.10 6.16
C SER A 335 -21.83 31.13 5.40
N GLY A 336 -22.75 30.66 4.53
CA GLY A 336 -23.54 31.44 3.59
C GLY A 336 -22.73 32.02 2.45
N ARG A 337 -21.49 31.58 2.29
CA ARG A 337 -20.66 31.85 1.10
C ARG A 337 -20.69 30.64 0.18
N PRO A 338 -20.67 30.84 -1.13
CA PRO A 338 -20.61 29.74 -2.08
C PRO A 338 -19.30 28.94 -1.89
N ASN A 339 -19.34 27.67 -2.25
CA ASN A 339 -18.16 26.81 -2.23
C ASN A 339 -17.11 27.36 -3.22
N ALA A 340 -15.90 27.64 -2.70
CA ALA A 340 -14.82 28.21 -3.52
C ALA A 340 -14.41 27.29 -4.68
N THR A 341 -14.44 25.98 -4.49
CA THR A 341 -14.10 24.99 -5.51
C THR A 341 -15.18 24.94 -6.59
N LEU A 342 -16.47 24.97 -6.23
CA LEU A 342 -17.57 25.11 -7.19
C LEU A 342 -17.43 26.41 -7.98
N VAL A 343 -17.18 27.54 -7.31
CA VAL A 343 -16.97 28.84 -7.96
C VAL A 343 -15.83 28.77 -8.98
N HIS A 344 -14.70 28.18 -8.60
CA HIS A 344 -13.55 28.02 -9.47
C HIS A 344 -13.89 27.24 -10.75
N VAL A 345 -14.54 26.09 -10.62
CA VAL A 345 -14.84 25.21 -11.75
C VAL A 345 -16.01 25.76 -12.60
N ALA A 346 -17.07 26.25 -11.99
CA ALA A 346 -18.29 26.64 -12.70
C ALA A 346 -18.21 28.05 -13.33
N SER A 347 -17.26 28.92 -12.91
CA SER A 347 -17.14 30.29 -13.46
C SER A 347 -16.86 30.34 -14.96
N GLY A 348 -16.26 29.27 -15.53
CA GLY A 348 -15.97 29.17 -16.96
C GLY A 348 -17.05 28.50 -17.80
N LEU A 349 -18.13 28.03 -17.18
CA LEU A 349 -19.17 27.29 -17.88
C LEU A 349 -20.28 28.22 -18.40
N PRO A 350 -20.82 27.96 -19.59
CA PRO A 350 -21.93 28.73 -20.13
C PRO A 350 -23.20 28.53 -19.30
N PRO A 351 -23.90 29.59 -18.88
CA PRO A 351 -25.13 29.47 -18.13
C PRO A 351 -26.24 28.72 -18.89
N GLY A 352 -27.03 27.96 -18.17
CA GLY A 352 -28.18 27.20 -18.62
C GLY A 352 -29.06 26.85 -17.43
N ARG A 353 -29.65 25.66 -17.40
CA ARG A 353 -30.39 25.14 -16.22
C ARG A 353 -29.42 24.44 -15.28
N ALA A 354 -29.44 24.80 -13.99
CA ALA A 354 -28.58 24.19 -12.98
C ALA A 354 -29.40 23.55 -11.85
N LEU A 355 -28.95 22.38 -11.38
CA LEU A 355 -29.49 21.67 -10.22
C LEU A 355 -28.40 21.53 -9.16
N ASP A 356 -28.69 21.93 -7.93
CA ASP A 356 -27.79 21.84 -6.79
C ASP A 356 -28.36 20.85 -5.75
N LEU A 357 -27.68 19.71 -5.55
CA LEU A 357 -28.09 18.62 -4.69
C LEU A 357 -27.60 18.82 -3.25
N GLY A 358 -28.51 18.81 -2.28
CA GLY A 358 -28.19 19.10 -0.88
C GLY A 358 -27.79 20.55 -0.69
N CYS A 359 -28.56 21.49 -1.27
CA CYS A 359 -28.23 22.91 -1.35
C CYS A 359 -28.14 23.63 0.01
N GLY A 360 -28.60 23.00 1.10
CA GLY A 360 -28.61 23.59 2.44
C GLY A 360 -29.35 24.94 2.48
N GLU A 361 -28.66 25.96 3.01
CA GLU A 361 -29.19 27.34 3.09
C GLU A 361 -28.97 28.13 1.77
N GLY A 362 -28.64 27.46 0.66
CA GLY A 362 -28.78 27.96 -0.72
C GLY A 362 -27.60 28.76 -1.26
N ALA A 363 -26.43 28.76 -0.63
CA ALA A 363 -25.32 29.64 -1.03
C ALA A 363 -24.78 29.35 -2.44
N ASP A 364 -24.60 28.08 -2.81
CA ASP A 364 -24.12 27.63 -4.12
C ASP A 364 -25.18 27.90 -5.19
N THR A 365 -26.44 27.53 -4.92
CA THR A 365 -27.58 27.78 -5.81
C THR A 365 -27.76 29.27 -6.11
N MET A 366 -27.67 30.15 -5.09
CA MET A 366 -27.79 31.61 -5.26
C MET A 366 -26.62 32.16 -6.08
N TRP A 367 -25.42 31.65 -5.89
CA TRP A 367 -24.26 32.07 -6.68
C TRP A 367 -24.45 31.68 -8.15
N LEU A 368 -24.87 30.44 -8.43
CA LEU A 368 -25.19 30.01 -9.79
C LEU A 368 -26.21 30.93 -10.45
N ALA A 369 -27.31 31.25 -9.74
CA ALA A 369 -28.34 32.14 -10.24
C ALA A 369 -27.79 33.57 -10.52
N ALA A 370 -26.90 34.08 -9.66
CA ALA A 370 -26.24 35.37 -9.88
C ALA A 370 -25.28 35.36 -11.10
N GLN A 371 -24.78 34.18 -11.50
CA GLN A 371 -24.00 34.00 -12.74
C GLN A 371 -24.89 33.78 -13.98
N GLY A 372 -26.22 33.89 -13.85
CA GLY A 372 -27.15 33.79 -14.97
C GLY A 372 -27.73 32.39 -15.21
N TRP A 373 -27.50 31.43 -14.33
CA TRP A 373 -28.12 30.10 -14.40
C TRP A 373 -29.61 30.15 -13.97
N ASP A 374 -30.49 29.37 -14.62
CA ASP A 374 -31.82 29.02 -14.07
C ASP A 374 -31.58 27.93 -13.00
N ALA A 375 -31.27 28.38 -11.77
CA ALA A 375 -30.79 27.52 -10.71
C ALA A 375 -31.94 27.00 -9.81
N VAL A 376 -31.90 25.70 -9.55
CA VAL A 376 -32.77 24.98 -8.63
C VAL A 376 -31.92 24.29 -7.58
N GLY A 377 -32.17 24.56 -6.28
CA GLY A 377 -31.57 23.85 -5.17
C GLY A 377 -32.56 22.89 -4.53
N ILE A 378 -32.12 21.69 -4.20
CA ILE A 378 -32.94 20.75 -3.41
C ILE A 378 -32.22 20.39 -2.12
N ASP A 379 -32.97 20.38 -1.01
CA ASP A 379 -32.51 19.90 0.29
C ASP A 379 -33.63 19.13 0.98
N ILE A 380 -33.28 18.15 1.82
CA ILE A 380 -34.25 17.32 2.53
C ILE A 380 -34.99 18.08 3.64
N SER A 381 -34.41 19.20 4.14
CA SER A 381 -34.97 19.99 5.24
C SER A 381 -35.84 21.15 4.73
N PRO A 382 -37.13 21.19 5.05
CA PRO A 382 -37.99 22.36 4.80
C PRO A 382 -37.47 23.65 5.45
N THR A 383 -36.85 23.58 6.64
CA THR A 383 -36.23 24.73 7.31
C THR A 383 -35.05 25.29 6.52
N ALA A 384 -34.20 24.43 5.98
CA ALA A 384 -33.06 24.85 5.11
C ALA A 384 -33.61 25.59 3.87
N VAL A 385 -34.57 24.98 3.19
CA VAL A 385 -35.21 25.56 1.99
C VAL A 385 -35.87 26.91 2.29
N THR A 386 -36.60 27.03 3.38
CA THR A 386 -37.23 28.31 3.80
C THR A 386 -36.18 29.41 4.01
N ARG A 387 -35.03 29.07 4.61
CA ARG A 387 -33.93 30.01 4.81
C ARG A 387 -33.24 30.39 3.48
N ALA A 388 -33.02 29.41 2.59
CA ALA A 388 -32.47 29.66 1.26
C ALA A 388 -33.38 30.61 0.45
N GLU A 389 -34.68 30.40 0.45
CA GLU A 389 -35.65 31.31 -0.19
C GLU A 389 -35.62 32.71 0.42
N ALA A 390 -35.55 32.83 1.75
CA ALA A 390 -35.45 34.12 2.43
C ALA A 390 -34.16 34.85 2.06
N ALA A 391 -33.02 34.12 2.04
CA ALA A 391 -31.72 34.66 1.65
C ALA A 391 -31.72 35.13 0.18
N ALA A 392 -32.28 34.34 -0.74
CA ALA A 392 -32.37 34.69 -2.15
C ALA A 392 -33.23 35.95 -2.37
N ARG A 393 -34.38 36.04 -1.68
CA ARG A 393 -35.22 37.26 -1.70
C ARG A 393 -34.48 38.49 -1.18
N ALA A 394 -33.76 38.35 -0.05
CA ALA A 394 -32.98 39.43 0.53
C ALA A 394 -31.84 39.91 -0.37
N ALA A 395 -31.21 39.01 -1.11
CA ALA A 395 -30.14 39.29 -2.08
C ALA A 395 -30.66 39.74 -3.46
N GLY A 396 -31.98 39.72 -3.71
CA GLY A 396 -32.57 40.05 -5.01
C GLY A 396 -32.23 39.02 -6.11
N VAL A 397 -31.87 37.78 -5.73
CA VAL A 397 -31.48 36.71 -6.65
C VAL A 397 -32.69 35.82 -6.95
N ARG A 398 -32.88 35.48 -8.22
CA ARG A 398 -33.95 34.57 -8.67
C ARG A 398 -33.43 33.14 -8.71
N ALA A 399 -33.64 32.38 -7.64
CA ALA A 399 -33.36 30.96 -7.56
C ALA A 399 -34.60 30.23 -7.03
N ARG A 400 -34.77 28.97 -7.38
CA ARG A 400 -35.84 28.10 -6.88
C ARG A 400 -35.28 27.11 -5.88
N PHE A 401 -36.05 26.80 -4.84
CA PHE A 401 -35.68 25.82 -3.84
C PHE A 401 -36.82 24.85 -3.59
N LEU A 402 -36.48 23.56 -3.35
CA LEU A 402 -37.44 22.49 -3.15
C LEU A 402 -37.02 21.64 -1.95
N ALA A 403 -37.99 21.43 -1.02
CA ALA A 403 -37.77 20.45 0.05
C ALA A 403 -38.04 19.05 -0.50
N ALA A 404 -36.97 18.29 -0.74
CA ALA A 404 -37.03 16.95 -1.31
C ALA A 404 -35.83 16.11 -0.91
N ASP A 405 -36.04 14.81 -0.77
CA ASP A 405 -34.96 13.84 -0.54
C ASP A 405 -34.27 13.51 -1.87
N VAL A 406 -32.98 13.81 -1.96
CA VAL A 406 -32.15 13.53 -3.15
C VAL A 406 -32.10 12.04 -3.54
N ALA A 407 -32.35 11.13 -2.57
CA ALA A 407 -32.40 9.70 -2.81
C ALA A 407 -33.68 9.26 -3.54
N THR A 408 -34.78 9.97 -3.39
CA THR A 408 -36.08 9.61 -3.95
C THR A 408 -36.66 10.66 -4.92
N TRP A 409 -36.07 11.86 -4.97
CA TRP A 409 -36.54 12.93 -5.83
C TRP A 409 -36.54 12.52 -7.32
N ALA A 410 -37.64 12.82 -7.97
CA ALA A 410 -37.88 12.50 -9.37
C ALA A 410 -38.54 13.72 -10.07
N ASP A 411 -37.71 14.57 -10.66
CA ASP A 411 -38.14 15.57 -11.65
C ASP A 411 -37.89 15.02 -13.05
N GLU A 412 -38.76 15.34 -13.99
CA GLU A 412 -38.60 14.93 -15.40
C GLU A 412 -37.70 15.90 -16.21
N GLY A 413 -37.15 16.94 -15.58
CA GLY A 413 -36.33 17.93 -16.24
C GLY A 413 -34.89 17.48 -16.47
N GLU A 414 -34.25 17.98 -17.53
CA GLU A 414 -32.83 17.89 -17.78
C GLU A 414 -32.14 19.21 -17.42
N PHE A 415 -30.85 19.10 -17.00
CA PHE A 415 -30.04 20.24 -16.55
C PHE A 415 -28.71 20.29 -17.29
N ASP A 416 -28.26 21.48 -17.64
CA ASP A 416 -26.96 21.71 -18.26
C ASP A 416 -25.82 21.56 -17.25
N LEU A 417 -26.09 21.77 -15.95
CA LEU A 417 -25.19 21.54 -14.85
C LEU A 417 -25.91 20.92 -13.66
N VAL A 418 -25.41 19.80 -13.17
CA VAL A 418 -25.81 19.22 -11.88
C VAL A 418 -24.63 19.30 -10.93
N THR A 419 -24.83 19.87 -9.73
CA THR A 419 -23.80 20.02 -8.70
C THR A 419 -24.13 19.23 -7.44
N ALA A 420 -23.10 18.69 -6.80
CA ALA A 420 -23.17 18.07 -5.48
C ALA A 420 -21.93 18.48 -4.68
N SER A 421 -22.06 19.57 -3.90
CA SER A 421 -20.97 20.10 -3.06
C SER A 421 -21.11 19.55 -1.65
N PHE A 422 -20.10 18.73 -1.20
CA PHE A 422 -20.06 18.14 0.13
C PHE A 422 -21.36 17.42 0.54
N LEU A 423 -21.96 16.71 -0.41
CA LEU A 423 -23.15 15.89 -0.18
C LEU A 423 -22.76 14.67 0.66
N HIS A 424 -22.62 14.89 1.97
CA HIS A 424 -22.35 13.88 2.98
C HIS A 424 -23.39 13.95 4.08
N SER A 425 -23.78 12.80 4.61
CA SER A 425 -24.79 12.74 5.68
C SER A 425 -24.29 11.84 6.81
N PRO A 426 -24.45 12.26 8.08
CA PRO A 426 -24.20 11.41 9.21
C PRO A 426 -25.33 10.38 9.46
N VAL A 427 -26.46 10.47 8.76
CA VAL A 427 -27.55 9.50 8.72
C VAL A 427 -27.64 8.86 7.35
N ALA A 428 -28.45 7.80 7.20
CA ALA A 428 -28.53 7.00 5.97
C ALA A 428 -28.67 7.87 4.71
N LEU A 429 -27.74 7.71 3.77
CA LEU A 429 -27.75 8.33 2.45
C LEU A 429 -26.99 7.39 1.50
N ASP A 430 -27.71 6.75 0.57
CA ASP A 430 -27.05 6.10 -0.56
C ASP A 430 -26.58 7.16 -1.56
N ARG A 431 -25.39 7.75 -1.23
CA ARG A 431 -24.80 8.85 -1.98
C ARG A 431 -24.51 8.45 -3.42
N THR A 432 -23.99 7.25 -3.64
CA THR A 432 -23.61 6.77 -4.98
C THR A 432 -24.86 6.63 -5.85
N GLN A 433 -25.95 6.06 -5.33
CA GLN A 433 -27.20 5.95 -6.06
C GLN A 433 -27.83 7.32 -6.33
N ALA A 434 -27.79 8.25 -5.36
CA ALA A 434 -28.27 9.62 -5.54
C ALA A 434 -27.49 10.34 -6.66
N LEU A 435 -26.18 10.21 -6.69
CA LEU A 435 -25.33 10.79 -7.74
C LEU A 435 -25.56 10.14 -9.11
N ARG A 436 -25.79 8.83 -9.19
CA ARG A 436 -26.16 8.15 -10.45
C ARG A 436 -27.51 8.63 -10.99
N ARG A 437 -28.51 8.83 -10.11
CA ARG A 437 -29.80 9.42 -10.49
C ARG A 437 -29.64 10.85 -10.99
N ALA A 438 -28.80 11.64 -10.32
CA ALA A 438 -28.48 12.99 -10.74
C ALA A 438 -27.78 13.02 -12.10
N ALA A 439 -26.83 12.11 -12.36
CA ALA A 439 -26.19 11.94 -13.65
C ALA A 439 -27.22 11.69 -14.77
N ALA A 440 -28.27 10.90 -14.51
CA ALA A 440 -29.33 10.65 -15.49
C ALA A 440 -30.15 11.92 -15.85
N ARG A 441 -30.05 12.99 -15.05
CA ARG A 441 -30.73 14.29 -15.28
C ARG A 441 -29.84 15.31 -15.97
N VAL A 442 -28.60 15.00 -16.25
CA VAL A 442 -27.72 15.89 -17.02
C VAL A 442 -28.14 15.85 -18.50
N ALA A 443 -28.38 16.99 -19.10
CA ALA A 443 -28.71 17.11 -20.52
C ALA A 443 -27.56 16.60 -21.42
N PRO A 444 -27.84 16.17 -22.67
CA PRO A 444 -26.79 15.97 -23.67
C PRO A 444 -25.89 17.21 -23.79
N GLY A 445 -24.56 17.03 -23.69
CA GLY A 445 -23.58 18.13 -23.64
C GLY A 445 -23.42 18.80 -22.27
N GLY A 446 -24.31 18.52 -21.30
CA GLY A 446 -24.28 19.03 -19.93
C GLY A 446 -23.22 18.37 -19.04
N ARG A 447 -23.14 18.80 -17.78
CA ARG A 447 -22.08 18.41 -16.85
C ARG A 447 -22.60 17.99 -15.48
N LEU A 448 -21.88 17.06 -14.86
CA LEU A 448 -22.01 16.69 -13.45
C LEU A 448 -20.75 17.13 -12.71
N LEU A 449 -20.89 18.02 -11.73
CA LEU A 449 -19.80 18.48 -10.85
C LEU A 449 -20.00 17.92 -9.45
N ILE A 450 -19.01 17.18 -8.97
CA ILE A 450 -18.99 16.64 -7.61
C ILE A 450 -17.79 17.24 -6.88
N VAL A 451 -18.03 17.81 -5.71
CA VAL A 451 -16.98 18.31 -4.80
C VAL A 451 -17.13 17.58 -3.47
N SER A 452 -16.06 16.95 -3.00
CA SER A 452 -16.04 16.18 -1.75
C SER A 452 -14.80 16.57 -0.92
N HIS A 453 -14.82 16.27 0.39
CA HIS A 453 -13.58 16.31 1.16
C HIS A 453 -12.68 15.13 0.78
N ALA A 454 -11.45 15.41 0.34
CA ALA A 454 -10.46 14.38 0.00
C ALA A 454 -9.57 13.99 1.19
N ALA A 455 -9.48 14.87 2.19
CA ALA A 455 -8.71 14.65 3.41
C ALA A 455 -9.44 15.23 4.63
N PRO A 456 -9.17 14.71 5.84
CA PRO A 456 -9.72 15.29 7.06
C PRO A 456 -9.17 16.69 7.28
N PRO A 457 -10.02 17.64 7.71
CA PRO A 457 -9.52 18.96 8.09
C PRO A 457 -8.54 18.83 9.27
N PRO A 458 -7.51 19.72 9.37
CA PRO A 458 -6.48 19.62 10.41
C PRO A 458 -6.99 19.67 11.86
N TRP A 459 -8.24 20.05 12.05
CA TRP A 459 -8.91 20.11 13.37
C TRP A 459 -9.92 18.98 13.56
N ALA A 460 -9.98 18.01 12.67
CA ALA A 460 -10.89 16.86 12.81
C ALA A 460 -10.52 16.04 14.05
N SER A 461 -11.51 15.59 14.79
CA SER A 461 -11.27 14.65 15.88
C SER A 461 -10.87 13.29 15.32
N PRO A 462 -10.07 12.49 16.05
CA PRO A 462 -9.76 11.12 15.64
C PRO A 462 -11.01 10.26 15.41
N GLU A 463 -12.08 10.53 16.11
CA GLU A 463 -13.38 9.87 15.94
C GLU A 463 -14.03 10.26 14.60
N HIS A 464 -14.00 11.55 14.25
CA HIS A 464 -14.52 12.03 12.96
C HIS A 464 -13.75 11.42 11.78
N VAL A 465 -12.42 11.34 11.89
CA VAL A 465 -11.56 10.75 10.85
C VAL A 465 -11.86 9.26 10.66
N ARG A 466 -12.12 8.52 11.74
CA ARG A 466 -12.44 7.09 11.68
C ARG A 466 -13.81 6.79 11.06
N HIS A 467 -14.76 7.68 11.18
CA HIS A 467 -16.15 7.48 10.74
C HIS A 467 -16.51 8.22 9.43
N HIS A 468 -15.56 8.88 8.79
CA HIS A 468 -15.79 9.59 7.53
C HIS A 468 -14.93 8.98 6.41
N VAL A 469 -15.57 8.54 5.34
CA VAL A 469 -14.88 8.03 4.15
C VAL A 469 -14.49 9.23 3.28
N PHE A 470 -13.20 9.47 3.13
CA PHE A 470 -12.63 10.46 2.22
C PHE A 470 -12.38 9.78 0.88
N VAL A 471 -13.24 10.05 -0.10
CA VAL A 471 -13.18 9.39 -1.41
C VAL A 471 -12.28 10.22 -2.34
N SER A 472 -11.26 9.57 -2.93
CA SER A 472 -10.45 10.24 -3.95
C SER A 472 -11.25 10.49 -5.24
N PRO A 473 -10.86 11.47 -6.08
CA PRO A 473 -11.52 11.67 -7.39
C PRO A 473 -11.53 10.41 -8.27
N ALA A 474 -10.47 9.61 -8.23
CA ALA A 474 -10.38 8.36 -8.98
C ALA A 474 -11.38 7.30 -8.45
N ASP A 475 -11.45 7.13 -7.13
CA ASP A 475 -12.40 6.21 -6.50
C ASP A 475 -13.84 6.66 -6.73
N GLN A 476 -14.10 7.97 -6.70
CA GLN A 476 -15.42 8.53 -7.02
C GLN A 476 -15.88 8.18 -8.43
N LEU A 477 -14.97 8.20 -9.42
CA LEU A 477 -15.28 7.76 -10.79
C LEU A 477 -15.59 6.27 -10.86
N LEU A 478 -14.81 5.45 -10.15
CA LEU A 478 -15.05 3.99 -10.07
C LEU A 478 -16.38 3.67 -9.41
N GLU A 479 -16.71 4.33 -8.30
CA GLU A 479 -17.99 4.15 -7.60
C GLU A 479 -19.18 4.56 -8.45
N LEU A 480 -19.07 5.64 -9.21
CA LEU A 480 -20.13 6.08 -10.10
C LEU A 480 -20.40 5.08 -11.23
N ALA A 481 -19.37 4.42 -11.72
CA ALA A 481 -19.42 3.42 -12.79
C ALA A 481 -20.31 3.85 -13.97
N LEU A 482 -20.20 5.11 -14.40
CA LEU A 482 -20.93 5.64 -15.55
C LEU A 482 -20.34 5.11 -16.86
N ASP A 483 -21.19 4.92 -17.87
CA ASP A 483 -20.78 4.39 -19.18
C ASP A 483 -19.76 5.33 -19.86
N PRO A 484 -18.52 4.91 -20.12
CA PRO A 484 -17.48 5.74 -20.72
C PRO A 484 -17.76 6.10 -22.20
N THR A 485 -18.73 5.44 -22.85
CA THR A 485 -19.18 5.83 -24.19
C THR A 485 -20.15 7.02 -24.16
N VAL A 486 -20.75 7.30 -23.02
CA VAL A 486 -21.70 8.38 -22.78
C VAL A 486 -21.08 9.53 -21.99
N TRP A 487 -20.08 9.23 -21.15
CA TRP A 487 -19.50 10.19 -20.21
C TRP A 487 -18.00 10.38 -20.44
N THR A 488 -17.58 11.64 -20.51
CA THR A 488 -16.17 12.03 -20.58
C THR A 488 -15.77 12.74 -19.29
N THR A 489 -14.67 12.34 -18.69
CA THR A 489 -14.08 13.04 -17.55
C THR A 489 -13.33 14.28 -18.03
N GLU A 490 -13.82 15.49 -17.68
CA GLU A 490 -13.14 16.76 -17.96
C GLU A 490 -12.16 17.14 -16.86
N LEU A 491 -12.46 16.75 -15.58
CA LEU A 491 -11.61 17.01 -14.42
C LEU A 491 -11.75 15.87 -13.40
N ALA A 492 -10.65 15.42 -12.82
CA ALA A 492 -10.62 14.49 -11.69
C ALA A 492 -9.32 14.71 -10.90
N GLU A 493 -9.32 15.69 -9.99
CA GLU A 493 -8.09 16.11 -9.29
C GLU A 493 -8.37 16.58 -7.87
N LEU A 494 -7.30 16.73 -7.09
CA LEU A 494 -7.32 17.35 -5.76
C LEU A 494 -7.16 18.85 -5.89
N TYR A 495 -8.00 19.60 -5.20
CA TYR A 495 -7.96 21.05 -5.13
C TYR A 495 -7.71 21.53 -3.71
N THR A 496 -6.60 22.24 -3.50
CA THR A 496 -6.28 22.84 -2.20
C THR A 496 -6.91 24.20 -2.08
N ARG A 497 -7.70 24.42 -1.03
CA ARG A 497 -8.29 25.73 -0.74
C ARG A 497 -7.90 26.26 0.63
N ASP A 498 -7.81 27.58 0.73
CA ASP A 498 -7.59 28.27 2.00
C ASP A 498 -8.82 28.18 2.90
N ALA A 499 -8.58 27.93 4.16
CA ALA A 499 -9.61 27.85 5.19
C ALA A 499 -9.11 28.53 6.47
N THR A 500 -10.04 28.83 7.37
CA THR A 500 -9.72 29.31 8.72
C THR A 500 -10.27 28.31 9.72
N ALA A 501 -9.38 27.76 10.55
CA ALA A 501 -9.75 26.87 11.63
C ALA A 501 -10.62 27.59 12.70
N ARG A 502 -11.36 26.81 13.50
CA ARG A 502 -12.22 27.38 14.57
C ARG A 502 -11.46 28.26 15.56
N ASN A 503 -10.17 28.09 15.70
CA ASN A 503 -9.29 28.91 16.56
C ASN A 503 -8.73 30.16 15.85
N GLY A 504 -9.21 30.48 14.64
CA GLY A 504 -8.79 31.64 13.85
C GLY A 504 -7.49 31.46 13.08
N LYS A 505 -6.82 30.30 13.15
CA LYS A 505 -5.56 30.06 12.41
C LYS A 505 -5.84 29.72 10.94
N PRO A 506 -4.99 30.22 10.01
CA PRO A 506 -5.04 29.79 8.62
C PRO A 506 -4.82 28.26 8.51
N ALA A 507 -5.49 27.64 7.56
CA ALA A 507 -5.36 26.21 7.27
C ALA A 507 -5.64 25.98 5.79
N HIS A 508 -5.20 24.83 5.28
CA HIS A 508 -5.53 24.37 3.93
C HIS A 508 -6.41 23.14 4.04
N LEU A 509 -7.40 23.05 3.17
CA LEU A 509 -8.27 21.89 3.02
C LEU A 509 -8.13 21.34 1.61
N GLU A 510 -8.17 20.01 1.50
CA GLU A 510 -8.14 19.33 0.23
C GLU A 510 -9.53 18.86 -0.16
N ASP A 511 -10.02 19.33 -1.28
CA ASP A 511 -11.27 18.91 -1.89
C ASP A 511 -10.98 18.00 -3.08
N GLY A 512 -11.68 16.87 -3.20
CA GLY A 512 -11.72 16.06 -4.40
C GLY A 512 -12.74 16.63 -5.38
N VAL A 513 -12.34 16.85 -6.60
CA VAL A 513 -13.17 17.44 -7.65
C VAL A 513 -13.31 16.47 -8.81
N VAL A 514 -14.56 16.19 -9.21
CA VAL A 514 -14.88 15.41 -10.39
C VAL A 514 -15.84 16.22 -11.27
N LEU A 515 -15.44 16.49 -12.51
CA LEU A 515 -16.29 17.10 -13.53
C LEU A 515 -16.43 16.13 -14.69
N LEU A 516 -17.67 15.69 -14.92
CA LEU A 516 -18.03 14.78 -16.00
C LEU A 516 -18.90 15.49 -17.01
N ARG A 517 -18.69 15.26 -18.29
CA ARG A 517 -19.52 15.76 -19.38
C ARG A 517 -20.27 14.61 -20.05
N ARG A 518 -21.58 14.78 -20.21
CA ARG A 518 -22.39 13.86 -21.00
C ARG A 518 -22.18 14.14 -22.49
N ALA A 519 -22.08 13.10 -23.33
CA ALA A 519 -22.03 13.24 -24.79
C ALA A 519 -23.25 13.99 -25.31
N ALA A 520 -23.09 14.75 -26.40
CA ALA A 520 -24.14 15.55 -27.02
C ALA A 520 -25.18 14.69 -27.75
#